data_e218457bef96e46500ac81e4ff9cd604
#
_entry.id   e218457bef96e46500ac81e4ff9cd604
#
_cell.length_a   1.000
_cell.length_b   1.000
_cell.length_c   1.000
_cell.angle_alpha   90.00
_cell.angle_beta   90.00
_cell.angle_gamma   90.00
#
_symmetry.space_group_name_H-M   'P 1'
#
loop_
_entity.id
_entity.type
_entity.pdbx_description
1 polymer ?
#
loop_
_entity_poly.entity_id
_entity_poly.type
_entity_poly.pdbx_seq_one_letter_code
_entity_poly.pdbx_strand_id
1 'polypeptide(L)'
;MADFTPQTTLRQVRKTPEFAEFSQFIMFCNEDPADDPVNPGLDPEDFTLKSDPVSHCIDGLNTLRDNVRKGVAVSHDIYTADEKAASPDKNNTNLLFFPGERGKPFVLICAGGGYATVC
;
A
#
# COMPACT_ATOMS: atom_id res chain seq x y z
N MET A 1 8.39 10.84 13.85
CA MET A 1 7.48 9.68 14.03
C MET A 1 8.34 8.44 14.08
N ALA A 2 8.04 7.53 14.99
CA ALA A 2 8.76 6.25 15.09
C ALA A 2 8.54 5.37 13.85
N ASP A 3 9.42 4.40 13.64
CA ASP A 3 9.26 3.43 12.56
C ASP A 3 8.04 2.54 12.76
N PHE A 4 7.48 2.07 11.66
CA PHE A 4 6.46 1.04 11.71
C PHE A 4 7.05 -0.24 12.31
N THR A 5 6.23 -0.91 13.09
CA THR A 5 6.60 -2.13 13.82
C THR A 5 5.54 -3.21 13.58
N PRO A 6 5.78 -4.45 13.96
CA PRO A 6 4.77 -5.50 13.88
C PRO A 6 3.45 -5.21 14.62
N GLN A 7 3.46 -4.26 15.56
CA GLN A 7 2.27 -3.84 16.32
C GLN A 7 1.53 -2.66 15.68
N THR A 8 2.08 -2.06 14.64
CA THR A 8 1.43 -0.98 13.91
C THR A 8 0.20 -1.52 13.18
N THR A 9 -0.93 -0.82 13.28
CA THR A 9 -2.16 -1.19 12.58
C THR A 9 -2.24 -0.56 11.19
N LEU A 10 -3.05 -1.14 10.29
CA LEU A 10 -3.32 -0.56 8.98
C LEU A 10 -3.87 0.87 9.11
N ARG A 11 -4.74 1.12 10.09
CA ARG A 11 -5.27 2.45 10.41
C ARG A 11 -4.15 3.46 10.71
N GLN A 12 -3.14 3.05 11.46
CA GLN A 12 -1.99 3.91 11.78
C GLN A 12 -1.15 4.19 10.53
N VAL A 13 -0.92 3.17 9.69
CA VAL A 13 -0.22 3.33 8.41
C VAL A 13 -0.93 4.35 7.53
N ARG A 14 -2.24 4.19 7.31
CA ARG A 14 -3.03 5.08 6.45
C ARG A 14 -3.14 6.51 6.98
N LYS A 15 -3.11 6.70 8.29
CA LYS A 15 -3.12 8.03 8.92
C LYS A 15 -1.74 8.70 8.96
N THR A 16 -0.70 8.07 8.47
CA THR A 16 0.63 8.65 8.39
C THR A 16 0.62 9.83 7.43
N PRO A 17 1.04 11.03 7.86
CA PRO A 17 0.95 12.23 7.02
C PRO A 17 1.66 12.10 5.68
N GLU A 18 2.78 11.41 5.63
CA GLU A 18 3.55 11.16 4.42
C GLU A 18 2.77 10.33 3.38
N PHE A 19 1.74 9.60 3.81
CA PHE A 19 0.93 8.75 2.94
C PHE A 19 -0.41 9.36 2.55
N ALA A 20 -0.69 10.60 2.94
CA ALA A 20 -1.99 11.25 2.76
C ALA A 20 -2.52 11.19 1.31
N GLU A 21 -1.63 11.34 0.31
CA GLU A 21 -2.01 11.36 -1.10
C GLU A 21 -2.33 9.97 -1.68
N PHE A 22 -1.80 8.91 -1.08
CA PHE A 22 -1.92 7.55 -1.64
C PHE A 22 -2.29 6.49 -0.60
N SER A 23 -2.69 6.87 0.58
CA SER A 23 -3.03 5.95 1.67
C SER A 23 -4.12 4.93 1.29
N GLN A 24 -5.05 5.33 0.43
CA GLN A 24 -6.12 4.46 -0.08
C GLN A 24 -5.59 3.26 -0.90
N PHE A 25 -4.38 3.36 -1.46
CA PHE A 25 -3.75 2.30 -2.25
C PHE A 25 -2.89 1.37 -1.39
N ILE A 26 -2.71 1.68 -0.10
CA ILE A 26 -2.05 0.79 0.84
C ILE A 26 -3.12 -0.14 1.41
N MET A 27 -3.12 -1.37 0.92
CA MET A 27 -4.10 -2.40 1.28
C MET A 27 -3.37 -3.66 1.72
N PHE A 28 -3.95 -4.35 2.67
CA PHE A 28 -3.59 -5.73 2.97
C PHE A 28 -4.70 -6.63 2.44
N CYS A 29 -4.28 -7.77 1.86
CA CYS A 29 -5.22 -8.75 1.37
C CYS A 29 -5.92 -9.43 2.54
N ASN A 30 -7.16 -9.02 2.77
CA ASN A 30 -8.06 -9.75 3.66
C ASN A 30 -9.38 -9.93 2.95
N GLU A 31 -9.72 -11.18 2.70
CA GLU A 31 -10.93 -11.53 1.97
C GLU A 31 -12.16 -11.11 2.77
N ASP A 32 -12.45 -11.72 3.88
CA ASP A 32 -13.54 -11.34 4.77
C ASP A 32 -13.04 -11.27 6.21
N PRO A 33 -13.25 -10.16 6.94
CA PRO A 33 -12.89 -10.08 8.36
C PRO A 33 -13.50 -11.18 9.22
N ALA A 34 -14.67 -11.70 8.81
CA ALA A 34 -15.33 -12.78 9.52
C ALA A 34 -14.61 -14.12 9.36
N ASP A 35 -13.92 -14.31 8.25
CA ASP A 35 -13.25 -15.56 7.89
C ASP A 35 -11.73 -15.53 8.16
N ASP A 36 -11.19 -14.40 8.65
CA ASP A 36 -9.76 -14.30 8.97
C ASP A 36 -9.43 -15.18 10.21
N PRO A 37 -8.60 -16.25 10.02
CA PRO A 37 -8.28 -17.16 11.10
C PRO A 37 -7.38 -16.55 12.19
N VAL A 38 -6.71 -15.44 11.87
CA VAL A 38 -5.78 -14.76 12.79
C VAL A 38 -6.46 -13.64 13.55
N ASN A 39 -7.40 -12.95 12.92
CA ASN A 39 -8.10 -11.79 13.48
C ASN A 39 -9.62 -11.91 13.33
N PRO A 40 -10.25 -12.97 13.83
CA PRO A 40 -11.67 -13.22 13.61
C PRO A 40 -12.53 -12.07 14.13
N GLY A 41 -13.30 -11.45 13.23
CA GLY A 41 -14.26 -10.39 13.58
C GLY A 41 -13.64 -9.02 13.91
N LEU A 42 -12.33 -8.82 13.68
CA LEU A 42 -11.73 -7.49 13.78
C LEU A 42 -12.00 -6.67 12.49
N ASP A 43 -12.15 -5.36 12.67
CA ASP A 43 -12.11 -4.44 11.54
C ASP A 43 -10.73 -4.56 10.86
N PRO A 44 -10.66 -4.76 9.52
CA PRO A 44 -9.40 -4.82 8.78
C PRO A 44 -8.47 -3.64 9.04
N GLU A 45 -9.02 -2.46 9.32
CA GLU A 45 -8.24 -1.28 9.68
C GLU A 45 -7.45 -1.44 11.00
N ASP A 46 -7.87 -2.36 11.87
CA ASP A 46 -7.22 -2.63 13.15
C ASP A 46 -6.27 -3.85 13.09
N PHE A 47 -6.11 -4.46 11.92
CA PHE A 47 -5.11 -5.49 11.70
C PHE A 47 -3.71 -4.92 11.88
N THR A 48 -2.87 -5.64 12.59
CA THR A 48 -1.48 -5.26 12.78
C THR A 48 -0.61 -5.82 11.65
N LEU A 49 0.51 -5.16 11.38
CA LEU A 49 1.48 -5.63 10.39
C LEU A 49 2.05 -7.03 10.71
N LYS A 50 1.96 -7.45 11.97
CA LYS A 50 2.32 -8.81 12.40
C LYS A 50 1.44 -9.90 11.77
N SER A 51 0.22 -9.55 11.38
CA SER A 51 -0.72 -10.49 10.76
C SER A 51 -0.37 -10.80 9.30
N ASP A 52 0.49 -9.99 8.69
CA ASP A 52 0.99 -10.23 7.35
C ASP A 52 2.00 -11.39 7.37
N PRO A 53 1.79 -12.46 6.57
CA PRO A 53 2.71 -13.56 6.46
C PRO A 53 4.08 -13.16 5.85
N VAL A 54 4.19 -11.97 5.26
CA VAL A 54 5.41 -11.48 4.62
C VAL A 54 6.04 -10.37 5.47
N SER A 55 6.97 -10.73 6.33
CA SER A 55 7.70 -9.81 7.23
C SER A 55 8.41 -8.62 6.54
N HIS A 56 8.45 -8.59 5.21
CA HIS A 56 9.09 -7.53 4.42
C HIS A 56 8.21 -6.29 4.20
N CYS A 57 6.92 -6.38 4.50
CA CYS A 57 5.99 -5.26 4.35
C CYS A 57 6.39 -4.05 5.22
N ILE A 58 6.85 -4.31 6.44
CA ILE A 58 7.30 -3.27 7.39
C ILE A 58 8.48 -2.49 6.82
N ASP A 59 9.48 -3.19 6.28
CA ASP A 59 10.65 -2.55 5.68
C ASP A 59 10.28 -1.74 4.44
N GLY A 60 9.37 -2.28 3.63
CA GLY A 60 8.82 -1.59 2.47
C GLY A 60 8.10 -0.29 2.85
N LEU A 61 7.23 -0.33 3.85
CA LEU A 61 6.48 0.84 4.32
C LEU A 61 7.42 1.91 4.94
N ASN A 62 8.40 1.50 5.72
CA ASN A 62 9.40 2.42 6.27
C ASN A 62 10.23 3.06 5.15
N THR A 63 10.66 2.28 4.16
CA THR A 63 11.38 2.78 2.98
C THR A 63 10.54 3.77 2.19
N LEU A 64 9.27 3.47 1.95
CA LEU A 64 8.34 4.34 1.24
C LEU A 64 8.19 5.68 1.96
N ARG A 65 7.95 5.66 3.27
CA ARG A 65 7.85 6.86 4.10
C ARG A 65 9.13 7.70 4.05
N ASP A 66 10.27 7.06 4.18
CA ASP A 66 11.57 7.76 4.17
C ASP A 66 11.86 8.40 2.80
N ASN A 67 11.43 7.77 1.71
CA ASN A 67 11.52 8.35 0.38
C ASN A 67 10.64 9.59 0.24
N VAL A 68 9.41 9.57 0.75
CA VAL A 68 8.54 10.76 0.81
C VAL A 68 9.22 11.89 1.57
N ARG A 69 9.79 11.61 2.74
CA ARG A 69 10.51 12.59 3.56
C ARG A 69 11.72 13.19 2.84
N LYS A 70 12.36 12.43 1.97
CA LYS A 70 13.47 12.89 1.11
C LYS A 70 12.98 13.67 -0.12
N GLY A 71 11.67 13.86 -0.29
CA GLY A 71 11.09 14.56 -1.42
C GLY A 71 11.01 13.72 -2.70
N VAL A 72 11.10 12.40 -2.59
CA VAL A 72 10.91 11.51 -3.75
C VAL A 72 9.41 11.41 -4.05
N ALA A 73 9.03 11.62 -5.30
CA ALA A 73 7.67 11.34 -5.76
C ALA A 73 7.50 9.80 -5.85
N VAL A 74 6.82 9.23 -4.87
CA VAL A 74 6.64 7.76 -4.75
C VAL A 74 5.30 7.28 -5.28
N SER A 75 4.33 8.17 -5.47
CA SER A 75 2.99 7.86 -5.95
C SER A 75 2.78 8.48 -7.32
N HIS A 76 2.35 7.68 -8.27
CA HIS A 76 2.13 8.11 -9.65
C HIS A 76 0.79 7.64 -10.17
N ASP A 77 0.07 8.54 -10.81
CA ASP A 77 -1.12 8.20 -11.57
C ASP A 77 -0.76 7.38 -12.81
N ILE A 78 -1.52 6.30 -13.07
CA ILE A 78 -1.38 5.49 -14.28
C ILE A 78 -2.21 6.09 -15.42
N TYR A 79 -3.36 6.66 -15.10
CA TYR A 79 -4.30 7.23 -16.06
C TYR A 79 -4.35 8.75 -15.98
N THR A 80 -4.62 9.38 -17.11
CA THR A 80 -4.85 10.82 -17.22
C THR A 80 -6.17 11.23 -16.55
N ALA A 81 -6.33 12.53 -16.28
CA ALA A 81 -7.57 13.07 -15.70
C ALA A 81 -8.79 12.78 -16.60
N ASP A 82 -8.63 12.89 -17.94
CA ASP A 82 -9.71 12.62 -18.89
C ASP A 82 -10.10 11.14 -18.90
N GLU A 83 -9.14 10.24 -18.82
CA GLU A 83 -9.41 8.80 -18.73
C GLU A 83 -10.12 8.43 -17.43
N LYS A 84 -9.75 9.04 -16.31
CA LYS A 84 -10.42 8.85 -15.01
C LYS A 84 -11.84 9.41 -15.02
N ALA A 85 -12.07 10.55 -15.69
CA ALA A 85 -13.40 11.13 -15.85
C ALA A 85 -14.31 10.25 -16.70
N ALA A 86 -13.77 9.64 -17.77
CA ALA A 86 -14.51 8.74 -18.65
C ALA A 86 -14.79 7.37 -18.01
N SER A 87 -13.97 6.94 -17.05
CA SER A 87 -14.11 5.66 -16.35
C SER A 87 -13.66 5.82 -14.88
N PRO A 88 -14.62 6.10 -13.96
CA PRO A 88 -14.30 6.38 -12.55
C PRO A 88 -13.51 5.28 -11.83
N ASP A 89 -13.65 4.02 -12.23
CA ASP A 89 -12.90 2.90 -11.65
C ASP A 89 -11.38 3.07 -11.80
N LYS A 90 -10.93 3.83 -12.80
CA LYS A 90 -9.52 4.18 -13.00
C LYS A 90 -8.92 5.03 -11.88
N ASN A 91 -9.77 5.64 -11.03
CA ASN A 91 -9.29 6.34 -9.83
C ASN A 91 -8.75 5.39 -8.75
N ASN A 92 -9.06 4.10 -8.85
CA ASN A 92 -8.62 3.06 -7.91
C ASN A 92 -7.27 2.45 -8.30
N THR A 93 -6.52 3.09 -9.19
CA THR A 93 -5.23 2.59 -9.67
C THR A 93 -4.11 3.57 -9.34
N ASN A 94 -2.96 3.04 -8.98
CA ASN A 94 -1.77 3.83 -8.67
C ASN A 94 -0.51 3.01 -8.90
N LEU A 95 0.61 3.69 -9.13
CA LEU A 95 1.94 3.11 -9.19
C LEU A 95 2.75 3.61 -8.00
N LEU A 96 3.20 2.72 -7.13
CA LEU A 96 4.14 3.04 -6.08
C LEU A 96 5.57 2.80 -6.58
N PHE A 97 6.40 3.82 -6.46
CA PHE A 97 7.77 3.82 -6.96
C PHE A 97 8.79 3.72 -5.82
N PHE A 98 9.64 2.73 -5.89
CA PHE A 98 10.80 2.55 -5.02
C PHE A 98 12.06 2.83 -5.83
N PRO A 99 12.74 3.95 -5.61
CA PRO A 99 13.92 4.31 -6.40
C PRO A 99 15.06 3.33 -6.17
N GLY A 100 15.68 2.91 -7.25
CA GLY A 100 16.91 2.12 -7.27
C GLY A 100 18.09 2.93 -7.81
N GLU A 101 19.20 2.26 -8.07
CA GLU A 101 20.37 2.87 -8.69
C GLU A 101 20.10 3.20 -10.16
N ARG A 102 20.51 4.41 -10.58
CA ARG A 102 20.34 4.85 -11.96
C ARG A 102 21.10 3.94 -12.93
N GLY A 103 20.44 3.54 -14.01
CA GLY A 103 21.03 2.67 -15.04
C GLY A 103 21.03 1.18 -14.70
N LYS A 104 20.44 0.79 -13.57
CA LYS A 104 20.22 -0.62 -13.21
C LYS A 104 18.86 -1.12 -13.71
N PRO A 105 18.70 -2.43 -13.88
CA PRO A 105 17.41 -3.03 -14.19
C PRO A 105 16.36 -2.67 -13.13
N PHE A 106 15.10 -2.59 -13.55
CA PHE A 106 13.96 -2.41 -12.64
C PHE A 106 12.99 -3.59 -12.75
N VAL A 107 12.14 -3.74 -11.77
CA VAL A 107 11.04 -4.72 -11.76
C VAL A 107 9.72 -3.97 -11.65
N LEU A 108 8.76 -4.33 -12.49
CA LEU A 108 7.37 -3.92 -12.34
C LEU A 108 6.59 -5.07 -11.72
N ILE A 109 6.03 -4.83 -10.53
CA ILE A 109 5.20 -5.80 -9.82
C ILE A 109 3.75 -5.40 -10.00
N CYS A 110 2.96 -6.27 -10.64
CA CYS A 110 1.52 -6.11 -10.74
C CYS A 110 0.88 -6.98 -9.66
N ALA A 111 0.06 -6.36 -8.82
CA ALA A 111 -0.65 -7.09 -7.78
C ALA A 111 -1.58 -8.15 -8.40
N GLY A 112 -1.58 -9.34 -7.80
CA GLY A 112 -2.48 -10.42 -8.15
C GLY A 112 -3.85 -10.25 -7.49
N GLY A 113 -4.76 -11.20 -7.70
CA GLY A 113 -6.10 -11.20 -7.08
C GLY A 113 -7.17 -11.86 -7.92
N GLY A 114 -6.78 -12.61 -8.95
CA GLY A 114 -7.72 -13.39 -9.78
C GLY A 114 -8.78 -12.55 -10.51
N TYR A 115 -8.49 -11.27 -10.78
CA TYR A 115 -9.43 -10.28 -11.33
C TYR A 115 -10.61 -9.90 -10.42
N ALA A 116 -10.61 -10.38 -9.18
CA ALA A 116 -11.67 -10.09 -8.22
C ALA A 116 -11.22 -9.10 -7.13
N THR A 117 -9.97 -9.21 -6.71
CA THR A 117 -9.36 -8.35 -5.69
C THR A 117 -7.97 -7.91 -6.12
N VAL A 118 -7.39 -6.95 -5.40
CA VAL A 118 -5.98 -6.56 -5.53
C VAL A 118 -5.27 -6.95 -4.24
N CYS A 119 -4.24 -7.76 -4.35
CA CYS A 119 -3.46 -8.25 -3.22
C CYS A 119 -2.05 -7.64 -3.21
#